data_b6bad0bc23bf26789fb016cdb74eee84
#
_entry.id   b6bad0bc23bf26789fb016cdb74eee84
#
_cell.length_a   1.000
_cell.length_b   1.000
_cell.length_c   1.000
_cell.angle_alpha   90.00
_cell.angle_beta   90.00
_cell.angle_gamma   90.00
#
_symmetry.space_group_name_H-M   'P 1'
#
loop_
_entity.id
_entity.type
_entity.pdbx_description
1 polymer ?
#
loop_
_entity_poly.entity_id
_entity_poly.type
_entity_poly.pdbx_seq_one_letter_code
_entity_poly.pdbx_strand_id
1 'polypeptide(L)'
;MREYGQLAVAAQRSRRDYQDLQISTAADGVITGTCTINTELVGSERARAGIIVNDYSVLAGTQGFFHHRKLDRICELAEQHTLPLVMYTEGGGGRPGDTDVTTQIAGLNTRSFASWAGLSGVVPRIAVNNGYCFAGN
;
A
#
# COMPACT_ATOMS: atom_id res chain seq x y z
N MET A 1 4.84 9.21 12.75
CA MET A 1 4.16 8.25 11.87
C MET A 1 4.02 6.91 12.58
N ARG A 2 2.90 6.22 12.40
CA ARG A 2 2.66 4.84 12.85
C ARG A 2 2.48 3.98 11.61
N GLU A 3 3.43 3.10 11.35
CA GLU A 3 3.42 2.19 10.20
C GLU A 3 2.66 0.90 10.51
N TYR A 4 2.00 0.34 9.50
CA TYR A 4 1.25 -0.92 9.58
C TYR A 4 1.83 -1.97 8.63
N GLY A 5 1.85 -3.23 9.07
CA GLY A 5 2.28 -4.36 8.24
C GLY A 5 3.77 -4.37 7.90
N GLN A 6 4.63 -3.85 8.75
CA GLN A 6 6.10 -3.83 8.57
C GLN A 6 6.71 -5.21 8.37
N LEU A 7 6.13 -6.24 8.98
CA LEU A 7 6.63 -7.61 8.93
C LEU A 7 6.14 -8.39 7.70
N ALA A 8 5.32 -7.76 6.84
CA ALA A 8 4.90 -8.38 5.59
C ALA A 8 6.12 -8.55 4.68
N VAL A 9 6.12 -9.63 3.93
CA VAL A 9 7.08 -9.91 2.86
C VAL A 9 6.31 -10.42 1.65
N ALA A 10 6.91 -10.47 0.47
CA ALA A 10 6.26 -11.05 -0.69
C ALA A 10 5.78 -12.48 -0.42
N ALA A 11 4.63 -12.86 -0.98
CA ALA A 11 4.01 -14.18 -0.79
C ALA A 11 4.73 -15.24 -1.63
N GLN A 12 6.01 -15.49 -1.35
CA GLN A 12 6.93 -16.34 -2.12
C GLN A 12 7.65 -17.39 -1.26
N ARG A 13 7.09 -17.73 -0.10
CA ARG A 13 7.72 -18.66 0.86
C ARG A 13 7.85 -20.09 0.33
N SER A 14 7.09 -20.48 -0.66
CA SER A 14 7.20 -21.82 -1.29
C SER A 14 8.48 -21.98 -2.11
N ARG A 15 9.13 -20.89 -2.51
CA ARG A 15 10.29 -20.88 -3.42
C ARG A 15 11.48 -20.03 -2.96
N ARG A 16 11.33 -19.30 -1.85
CA ARG A 16 12.38 -18.43 -1.32
C ARG A 16 12.48 -18.55 0.19
N ASP A 17 13.69 -18.50 0.70
CA ASP A 17 13.94 -18.47 2.14
C ASP A 17 13.34 -17.21 2.79
N TYR A 18 12.87 -17.36 4.03
CA TYR A 18 12.22 -16.25 4.73
C TYR A 18 13.18 -15.10 5.05
N GLN A 19 14.44 -15.40 5.39
CA GLN A 19 15.44 -14.36 5.65
C GLN A 19 15.74 -13.55 4.40
N ASP A 20 15.84 -14.22 3.24
CA ASP A 20 15.98 -13.55 1.95
C ASP A 20 14.77 -12.66 1.64
N LEU A 21 13.57 -13.14 1.88
CA LEU A 21 12.34 -12.34 1.69
C LEU A 21 12.29 -11.12 2.61
N GLN A 22 12.74 -11.23 3.86
CA GLN A 22 12.79 -10.09 4.79
C GLN A 22 13.74 -8.99 4.31
N ILE A 23 14.84 -9.36 3.68
CA ILE A 23 15.83 -8.40 3.17
C ILE A 23 15.37 -7.79 1.84
N SER A 24 14.94 -8.64 0.90
CA SER A 24 14.71 -8.24 -0.49
C SER A 24 13.28 -7.81 -0.80
N THR A 25 12.32 -8.09 0.10
CA THR A 25 10.89 -7.79 -0.10
C THR A 25 10.23 -7.20 1.15
N ALA A 26 10.98 -6.38 1.87
CA ALA A 26 10.51 -5.75 3.08
C ALA A 26 9.15 -5.05 2.89
N ALA A 27 8.24 -5.24 3.83
CA ALA A 27 6.89 -4.69 3.83
C ALA A 27 6.06 -4.99 2.55
N ASP A 28 6.46 -6.01 1.76
CA ASP A 28 5.94 -6.32 0.43
C ASP A 28 5.90 -5.11 -0.52
N GLY A 29 6.92 -4.25 -0.42
CA GLY A 29 7.12 -3.10 -1.31
C GLY A 29 6.16 -1.93 -1.10
N VAL A 30 5.47 -1.85 0.03
CA VAL A 30 4.63 -0.70 0.34
C VAL A 30 4.66 -0.34 1.81
N ILE A 31 4.86 0.92 2.11
CA ILE A 31 4.71 1.49 3.44
C ILE A 31 3.29 2.05 3.56
N THR A 32 2.54 1.60 4.55
CA THR A 32 1.22 2.15 4.87
C THR A 32 1.17 2.54 6.33
N GLY A 33 0.50 3.62 6.64
CA GLY A 33 0.44 4.07 8.02
C GLY A 33 -0.40 5.33 8.22
N THR A 34 -0.38 5.83 9.45
CA THR A 34 -0.97 7.12 9.79
C THR A 34 0.12 8.08 10.26
N CYS A 35 -0.05 9.34 9.92
CA CYS A 35 0.86 10.42 10.29
C CYS A 35 0.08 11.70 10.59
N THR A 36 0.80 12.72 10.98
CA THR A 36 0.29 14.09 11.05
C THR A 36 1.01 14.95 10.01
N ILE A 37 0.27 15.79 9.31
CA ILE A 37 0.78 16.68 8.27
C ILE A 37 0.34 18.09 8.61
N ASN A 38 1.27 19.04 8.57
CA ASN A 38 1.00 20.47 8.81
C ASN A 38 0.30 20.77 10.15
N THR A 39 0.69 20.08 11.22
CA THR A 39 0.09 20.25 12.55
C THR A 39 0.10 21.71 13.01
N GLU A 40 1.15 22.45 12.68
CA GLU A 40 1.31 23.88 13.03
C GLU A 40 0.25 24.76 12.34
N LEU A 41 -0.22 24.36 11.16
CA LEU A 41 -1.19 25.14 10.39
C LEU A 41 -2.63 24.79 10.72
N VAL A 42 -2.92 23.49 10.97
CA VAL A 42 -4.30 23.01 11.05
C VAL A 42 -4.69 22.47 12.45
N GLY A 43 -3.73 22.38 13.37
CA GLY A 43 -3.91 21.78 14.68
C GLY A 43 -3.83 20.25 14.65
N SER A 44 -3.53 19.63 15.78
CA SER A 44 -3.23 18.19 15.88
C SER A 44 -4.40 17.29 15.46
N GLU A 45 -5.62 17.69 15.73
CA GLU A 45 -6.81 16.89 15.40
C GLU A 45 -7.05 16.81 13.88
N ARG A 46 -6.88 17.93 13.17
CA ARG A 46 -7.08 18.01 11.72
C ARG A 46 -5.85 17.65 10.90
N ALA A 47 -4.70 17.49 11.56
CA ALA A 47 -3.45 17.13 10.90
C ALA A 47 -3.32 15.63 10.56
N ARG A 48 -4.23 14.79 11.06
CA ARG A 48 -4.15 13.33 10.86
C ARG A 48 -4.42 12.96 9.40
N ALA A 49 -3.57 12.09 8.86
CA ALA A 49 -3.68 11.58 7.50
C ALA A 49 -3.22 10.11 7.44
N GLY A 50 -3.75 9.38 6.50
CA GLY A 50 -3.19 8.10 6.07
C GLY A 50 -2.14 8.32 4.99
N ILE A 51 -1.11 7.49 4.98
CA ILE A 51 -0.04 7.54 3.98
C ILE A 51 0.17 6.17 3.36
N ILE A 52 0.42 6.17 2.05
CA ILE A 52 0.78 5.01 1.24
C ILE A 52 2.02 5.41 0.44
N VAL A 53 3.09 4.64 0.55
CA VAL A 53 4.33 4.90 -0.21
C VAL A 53 4.80 3.60 -0.86
N ASN A 54 4.77 3.55 -2.17
CA ASN A 54 5.33 2.42 -2.91
C ASN A 54 6.85 2.49 -2.88
N ASP A 55 7.49 1.36 -2.63
CA ASP A 55 8.94 1.22 -2.64
C ASP A 55 9.39 0.56 -3.94
N TYR A 56 9.92 1.37 -4.87
CA TYR A 56 10.39 0.89 -6.17
C TYR A 56 11.58 -0.07 -6.06
N SER A 57 12.36 0.00 -4.98
CA SER A 57 13.48 -0.91 -4.75
C SER A 57 13.04 -2.35 -4.50
N VAL A 58 11.80 -2.55 -4.08
CA VAL A 58 11.21 -3.86 -3.87
C VAL A 58 10.47 -4.32 -5.12
N LEU A 59 11.05 -5.26 -5.85
CA LEU A 59 10.46 -5.88 -7.04
C LEU A 59 9.91 -4.86 -8.06
N ALA A 60 10.66 -3.76 -8.26
CA ALA A 60 10.30 -2.64 -9.14
C ALA A 60 8.95 -1.99 -8.78
N GLY A 61 8.63 -1.89 -7.50
CA GLY A 61 7.38 -1.31 -7.00
C GLY A 61 6.12 -2.07 -7.40
N THR A 62 6.25 -3.34 -7.82
CA THR A 62 5.09 -4.13 -8.23
C THR A 62 4.25 -4.57 -7.04
N GLN A 63 2.94 -4.60 -7.24
CA GLN A 63 1.97 -4.87 -6.20
C GLN A 63 1.71 -6.38 -6.06
N GLY A 64 2.06 -6.94 -4.89
CA GLY A 64 1.84 -8.32 -4.53
C GLY A 64 0.64 -8.54 -3.63
N PHE A 65 0.49 -9.78 -3.13
CA PHE A 65 -0.66 -10.16 -2.31
C PHE A 65 -0.77 -9.35 -1.00
N PHE A 66 0.30 -9.29 -0.21
CA PHE A 66 0.27 -8.54 1.05
C PHE A 66 0.32 -7.03 0.82
N HIS A 67 0.92 -6.58 -0.27
CA HIS A 67 0.81 -5.19 -0.73
C HIS A 67 -0.66 -4.77 -0.83
N HIS A 68 -1.48 -5.51 -1.58
CA HIS A 68 -2.92 -5.22 -1.71
C HIS A 68 -3.66 -5.30 -0.37
N ARG A 69 -3.33 -6.24 0.50
CA ARG A 69 -3.93 -6.32 1.85
C ARG A 69 -3.65 -5.09 2.70
N LYS A 70 -2.45 -4.53 2.57
CA LYS A 70 -2.09 -3.28 3.25
C LYS A 70 -2.83 -2.08 2.68
N LEU A 71 -2.97 -2.00 1.33
CA LEU A 71 -3.79 -0.97 0.68
C LEU A 71 -5.25 -1.04 1.12
N ASP A 72 -5.85 -2.23 1.09
CA ASP A 72 -7.22 -2.44 1.55
C ASP A 72 -7.39 -1.93 2.99
N ARG A 73 -6.47 -2.31 3.88
CA ARG A 73 -6.55 -1.93 5.29
C ARG A 73 -6.43 -0.44 5.54
N ILE A 74 -5.54 0.26 4.85
CA ILE A 74 -5.40 1.71 5.02
C ILE A 74 -6.61 2.47 4.45
N CYS A 75 -7.22 1.98 3.37
CA CYS A 75 -8.47 2.53 2.84
C CYS A 75 -9.63 2.34 3.82
N GLU A 76 -9.78 1.16 4.44
CA GLU A 76 -10.77 0.92 5.50
C GLU A 76 -10.59 1.88 6.69
N LEU A 77 -9.35 2.08 7.14
CA LEU A 77 -9.06 3.02 8.23
C LEU A 77 -9.36 4.47 7.84
N ALA A 78 -9.07 4.84 6.59
CA ALA A 78 -9.38 6.17 6.08
C ALA A 78 -10.89 6.43 6.06
N GLU A 79 -11.68 5.46 5.63
CA GLU A 79 -13.14 5.54 5.67
C GLU A 79 -13.67 5.64 7.11
N GLN A 80 -13.24 4.72 7.98
CA GLN A 80 -13.72 4.63 9.37
C GLN A 80 -13.38 5.88 10.21
N HIS A 81 -12.24 6.49 9.94
CA HIS A 81 -11.74 7.63 10.73
C HIS A 81 -11.74 8.95 9.97
N THR A 82 -12.32 8.98 8.79
CA THR A 82 -12.37 10.16 7.91
C THR A 82 -10.98 10.78 7.71
N LEU A 83 -9.98 9.93 7.40
CA LEU A 83 -8.61 10.37 7.21
C LEU A 83 -8.34 10.70 5.74
N PRO A 84 -7.85 11.91 5.42
CA PRO A 84 -7.26 12.17 4.12
C PRO A 84 -6.17 11.15 3.81
N LEU A 85 -6.05 10.73 2.53
CA LEU A 85 -5.00 9.83 2.08
C LEU A 85 -4.03 10.55 1.15
N VAL A 86 -2.74 10.32 1.41
CA VAL A 86 -1.65 10.70 0.48
C VAL A 86 -0.96 9.44 0.01
N MET A 87 -0.92 9.24 -1.30
CA MET A 87 -0.28 8.09 -1.93
C MET A 87 0.86 8.54 -2.84
N TYR A 88 2.06 8.06 -2.56
CA TYR A 88 3.19 8.16 -3.48
C TYR A 88 3.16 6.94 -4.39
N THR A 89 2.82 7.19 -5.67
CA THR A 89 2.63 6.15 -6.68
C THR A 89 3.90 5.97 -7.49
N GLU A 90 4.43 4.76 -7.47
CA GLU A 90 5.60 4.38 -8.27
C GLU A 90 5.64 2.87 -8.39
N GLY A 91 5.76 2.35 -9.60
CA GLY A 91 5.90 0.91 -9.76
C GLY A 91 5.42 0.33 -11.08
N GLY A 92 5.64 -0.98 -11.21
CA GLY A 92 5.42 -1.79 -12.40
C GLY A 92 4.01 -2.39 -12.54
N GLY A 93 3.06 -2.00 -11.71
CA GLY A 93 1.71 -2.60 -11.72
C GLY A 93 1.61 -3.88 -10.88
N GLY A 94 0.60 -4.70 -11.16
CA GLY A 94 0.35 -5.92 -10.40
C GLY A 94 1.37 -7.04 -10.65
N ARG A 95 1.54 -7.91 -9.66
CA ARG A 95 2.45 -9.07 -9.67
C ARG A 95 1.67 -10.38 -9.48
N PRO A 96 0.72 -10.73 -10.39
CA PRO A 96 -0.23 -11.83 -10.16
C PRO A 96 0.39 -13.22 -10.22
N GLY A 97 1.40 -13.42 -11.06
CA GLY A 97 2.07 -14.72 -11.22
C GLY A 97 3.16 -14.99 -10.19
N ASP A 98 3.40 -14.06 -9.28
CA ASP A 98 4.53 -14.11 -8.35
C ASP A 98 4.07 -14.27 -6.89
N THR A 99 3.13 -15.18 -6.65
CA THR A 99 2.56 -15.40 -5.32
C THR A 99 2.28 -16.88 -5.06
N ASP A 100 2.45 -17.30 -3.81
CA ASP A 100 2.07 -18.63 -3.33
C ASP A 100 0.56 -18.74 -3.03
N VAL A 101 -0.18 -17.65 -3.09
CA VAL A 101 -1.62 -17.63 -2.83
C VAL A 101 -2.36 -18.08 -4.09
N THR A 102 -2.73 -19.34 -4.13
CA THR A 102 -3.33 -20.01 -5.30
C THR A 102 -4.85 -20.04 -5.29
N THR A 103 -5.49 -19.62 -4.20
CA THR A 103 -6.94 -19.64 -4.03
C THR A 103 -7.69 -18.54 -4.77
N GLN A 104 -6.96 -17.65 -5.42
CA GLN A 104 -7.50 -16.50 -6.11
C GLN A 104 -7.00 -16.45 -7.56
N ILE A 105 -7.86 -16.01 -8.48
CA ILE A 105 -7.48 -15.85 -9.88
C ILE A 105 -6.30 -14.89 -9.97
N ALA A 106 -5.22 -15.35 -10.59
CA ALA A 106 -3.98 -14.60 -10.74
C ALA A 106 -3.37 -14.11 -9.40
N GLY A 107 -3.71 -14.72 -8.27
CA GLY A 107 -3.23 -14.30 -6.95
C GLY A 107 -3.70 -12.92 -6.51
N LEU A 108 -4.60 -12.30 -7.23
CA LEU A 108 -5.06 -10.95 -6.98
C LEU A 108 -6.58 -10.92 -6.76
N ASN A 109 -7.00 -11.04 -5.52
CA ASN A 109 -8.32 -10.56 -5.10
C ASN A 109 -8.17 -9.09 -4.72
N THR A 110 -8.17 -8.23 -5.71
CA THR A 110 -7.87 -6.82 -5.56
C THR A 110 -9.12 -6.02 -5.26
N ARG A 111 -9.45 -5.90 -3.98
CA ARG A 111 -10.44 -4.93 -3.51
C ARG A 111 -9.90 -3.50 -3.56
N SER A 112 -8.59 -3.34 -3.63
CA SER A 112 -7.88 -2.06 -3.48
C SER A 112 -8.41 -0.98 -4.41
N PHE A 113 -8.69 -1.32 -5.67
CA PHE A 113 -9.26 -0.35 -6.63
C PHE A 113 -10.66 0.12 -6.21
N ALA A 114 -11.53 -0.81 -5.82
CA ALA A 114 -12.86 -0.48 -5.35
C ALA A 114 -12.82 0.30 -4.03
N SER A 115 -11.96 -0.11 -3.10
CA SER A 115 -11.78 0.57 -1.81
C SER A 115 -11.27 2.00 -2.01
N TRP A 116 -10.27 2.20 -2.86
CA TRP A 116 -9.78 3.53 -3.20
C TRP A 116 -10.85 4.38 -3.90
N ALA A 117 -11.56 3.83 -4.88
CA ALA A 117 -12.63 4.53 -5.57
C ALA A 117 -13.78 4.91 -4.64
N GLY A 118 -14.15 4.00 -3.73
CA GLY A 118 -15.23 4.21 -2.75
C GLY A 118 -14.99 5.37 -1.78
N LEU A 119 -13.74 5.77 -1.58
CA LEU A 119 -13.40 6.95 -0.78
C LEU A 119 -13.72 8.29 -1.48
N SER A 120 -14.17 8.27 -2.74
CA SER A 120 -14.54 9.47 -3.47
C SER A 120 -15.72 10.18 -2.79
N GLY A 121 -15.53 11.47 -2.48
CA GLY A 121 -16.52 12.26 -1.75
C GLY A 121 -16.55 11.96 -0.23
N VAL A 122 -15.81 10.99 0.26
CA VAL A 122 -15.70 10.66 1.70
C VAL A 122 -14.50 11.37 2.32
N VAL A 123 -13.32 11.21 1.72
CA VAL A 123 -12.08 11.85 2.17
C VAL A 123 -11.27 12.40 0.99
N PRO A 124 -10.45 13.44 1.20
CA PRO A 124 -9.47 13.87 0.21
C PRO A 124 -8.48 12.75 -0.10
N ARG A 125 -8.18 12.55 -1.38
CA ARG A 125 -7.19 11.60 -1.86
C ARG A 125 -6.21 12.35 -2.76
N ILE A 126 -4.94 12.25 -2.42
CA ILE A 126 -3.86 12.90 -3.16
C ILE A 126 -2.90 11.82 -3.64
N ALA A 127 -2.68 11.74 -4.94
CA ALA A 127 -1.64 10.91 -5.53
C ALA A 127 -0.46 11.80 -5.96
N VAL A 128 0.73 11.43 -5.53
CA VAL A 128 1.98 12.07 -5.93
C VAL A 128 2.75 11.07 -6.78
N ASN A 129 2.89 11.37 -8.06
CA ASN A 129 3.67 10.54 -8.97
C ASN A 129 5.05 11.17 -9.15
N ASN A 130 6.10 10.47 -8.71
CA ASN A 130 7.48 10.95 -8.76
C ASN A 130 8.37 10.10 -9.69
N GLY A 131 7.85 9.05 -10.28
CA GLY A 131 8.59 8.14 -11.13
C GLY A 131 7.71 7.40 -12.12
N TYR A 132 8.12 6.22 -12.51
CA TYR A 132 7.33 5.35 -13.38
C TYR A 132 6.13 4.77 -12.62
N CYS A 133 4.95 4.93 -13.19
CA CYS A 133 3.71 4.45 -12.59
C CYS A 133 2.90 3.72 -13.69
N PHE A 134 2.83 2.41 -13.60
CA PHE A 134 2.17 1.56 -14.60
C PHE A 134 1.01 0.78 -14.01
N ALA A 135 0.01 0.50 -14.87
CA ALA A 135 -1.13 -0.36 -14.57
C ALA A 135 -1.82 -0.01 -13.25
N GLY A 136 -1.69 -0.84 -12.23
CA GLY A 136 -2.39 -0.70 -10.96
C GLY A 136 -1.74 0.22 -9.92
N ASN A 137 -0.57 0.78 -10.22
CA ASN A 137 0.10 1.70 -9.30
C ASN A 137 -0.48 3.11 -9.36
#